data_b789abf8efb78334a1186297cf7a6f6b
#
_entry.id   b789abf8efb78334a1186297cf7a6f6b
#
_cell.length_a   1.000
_cell.length_b   1.000
_cell.length_c   1.000
_cell.angle_alpha   90.00
_cell.angle_beta   90.00
_cell.angle_gamma   90.00
#
_symmetry.space_group_name_H-M   'P 1'
#
loop_
_entity.id
_entity.type
_entity.pdbx_description
1 polymer ?
#
loop_
_entity_poly.entity_id
_entity_poly.type
_entity_poly.pdbx_seq_one_letter_code
_entity_poly.pdbx_strand_id
1 'polypeptide(L)'
;MKIFCKFTTDSPAASYVPLPRFLLQDETLRDISNDAKVLYALLLYRASISRQNGYVEPDGTIRLYFTVEQAQAKLHRSRQSATRIFRELEYSGLIVRRKQGLGRPALITLNYPADAKLIAKEETNAQT
;
A
#
# COMPACT_ATOMS: atom_id res chain seq x y z
N MET A 1 15.60 -27.24 1.32
CA MET A 1 14.95 -26.89 0.03
C MET A 1 13.48 -26.64 0.22
N LYS A 2 12.95 -25.65 -0.46
CA LYS A 2 11.54 -25.31 -0.35
C LYS A 2 10.70 -26.20 -1.25
N ILE A 3 9.58 -26.70 -0.73
CA ILE A 3 8.67 -27.56 -1.48
C ILE A 3 7.50 -26.70 -1.96
N PHE A 4 7.14 -26.84 -3.22
CA PHE A 4 5.98 -26.17 -3.79
C PHE A 4 4.88 -27.20 -4.06
N CYS A 5 3.65 -26.81 -3.75
CA CYS A 5 2.48 -27.66 -3.94
C CYS A 5 1.58 -27.04 -5.00
N LYS A 6 0.84 -27.89 -5.71
CA LYS A 6 -0.16 -27.39 -6.66
C LYS A 6 -1.30 -26.72 -5.89
N PHE A 7 -1.81 -25.66 -6.46
CA PHE A 7 -3.01 -25.03 -5.92
C PHE A 7 -4.22 -25.79 -6.45
N THR A 8 -4.99 -26.39 -5.54
CA THR A 8 -6.14 -27.23 -5.87
C THR A 8 -7.35 -26.76 -5.09
N THR A 9 -8.49 -27.43 -5.32
CA THR A 9 -9.72 -27.14 -4.58
C THR A 9 -9.57 -27.39 -3.09
N ASP A 10 -8.60 -28.21 -2.70
CA ASP A 10 -8.37 -28.53 -1.27
C ASP A 10 -7.30 -27.65 -0.64
N SER A 11 -6.73 -26.73 -1.39
CA SER A 11 -5.69 -25.86 -0.86
C SER A 11 -6.25 -24.92 0.20
N PRO A 12 -5.48 -24.65 1.27
CA PRO A 12 -5.95 -23.71 2.30
C PRO A 12 -5.98 -22.29 1.74
N ALA A 13 -6.79 -21.43 2.38
CA ALA A 13 -6.81 -20.02 2.03
C ALA A 13 -5.43 -19.39 2.28
N ALA A 14 -4.97 -18.59 1.34
CA ALA A 14 -3.69 -17.92 1.48
C ALA A 14 -3.84 -16.62 2.26
N SER A 15 -2.82 -16.32 3.06
CA SER A 15 -2.66 -14.99 3.63
C SER A 15 -2.18 -14.05 2.54
N TYR A 16 -2.72 -12.83 2.47
CA TYR A 16 -2.34 -11.90 1.42
C TYR A 16 -2.44 -10.45 1.87
N VAL A 17 -1.78 -9.59 1.11
CA VAL A 17 -1.87 -8.15 1.25
C VAL A 17 -2.74 -7.64 0.09
N PRO A 18 -3.80 -6.89 0.35
CA PRO A 18 -4.70 -6.46 -0.73
C PRO A 18 -4.05 -5.42 -1.64
N LEU A 19 -4.19 -5.59 -2.93
CA LEU A 19 -3.73 -4.64 -3.93
C LEU A 19 -4.97 -4.00 -4.56
N PRO A 20 -5.25 -2.71 -4.29
CA PRO A 20 -6.43 -2.06 -4.83
C PRO A 20 -6.44 -2.04 -6.36
N ARG A 21 -7.60 -2.25 -6.95
CA ARG A 21 -7.75 -2.29 -8.40
C ARG A 21 -7.36 -0.98 -9.07
N PHE A 22 -7.58 0.16 -8.41
CA PHE A 22 -7.26 1.43 -9.04
C PHE A 22 -5.78 1.56 -9.38
N LEU A 23 -4.90 0.86 -8.65
CA LEU A 23 -3.48 0.86 -8.98
C LEU A 23 -3.19 0.24 -10.34
N LEU A 24 -4.08 -0.61 -10.82
CA LEU A 24 -3.92 -1.30 -12.10
C LEU A 24 -4.78 -0.69 -13.21
N GLN A 25 -5.84 0.02 -12.86
CA GLN A 25 -6.83 0.45 -13.82
C GLN A 25 -6.84 1.96 -14.08
N ASP A 26 -6.38 2.77 -13.12
CA ASP A 26 -6.41 4.22 -13.27
C ASP A 26 -5.30 4.67 -14.21
N GLU A 27 -5.68 5.30 -15.31
CA GLU A 27 -4.73 5.74 -16.33
C GLU A 27 -3.71 6.74 -15.80
N THR A 28 -4.10 7.55 -14.82
CA THR A 28 -3.18 8.54 -14.25
C THR A 28 -2.06 7.90 -13.44
N LEU A 29 -2.22 6.62 -13.09
CA LEU A 29 -1.24 5.89 -12.28
C LEU A 29 -0.43 4.88 -13.10
N ARG A 30 -0.61 4.85 -14.41
CA ARG A 30 0.01 3.82 -15.25
C ARG A 30 1.55 3.86 -15.24
N ASP A 31 2.13 5.01 -14.93
CA ASP A 31 3.58 5.18 -14.99
C ASP A 31 4.29 4.87 -13.68
N ILE A 32 3.56 4.62 -12.60
CA ILE A 32 4.24 4.22 -11.36
C ILE A 32 4.69 2.76 -11.49
N SER A 33 5.81 2.45 -10.87
CA SER A 33 6.38 1.11 -10.94
C SER A 33 5.53 0.10 -10.18
N ASN A 34 5.69 -1.17 -10.53
CA ASN A 34 5.03 -2.24 -9.78
C ASN A 34 5.53 -2.29 -8.35
N ASP A 35 6.79 -1.99 -8.11
CA ASP A 35 7.32 -1.90 -6.76
C ASP A 35 6.58 -0.83 -5.94
N ALA A 36 6.27 0.32 -6.56
CA ALA A 36 5.50 1.36 -5.88
C ALA A 36 4.08 0.89 -5.57
N LYS A 37 3.46 0.13 -6.47
CA LYS A 37 2.13 -0.42 -6.22
C LYS A 37 2.16 -1.40 -5.05
N VAL A 38 3.19 -2.25 -4.98
CA VAL A 38 3.33 -3.19 -3.86
C VAL A 38 3.55 -2.42 -2.56
N LEU A 39 4.39 -1.39 -2.58
CA LEU A 39 4.59 -0.58 -1.37
C LEU A 39 3.27 0.05 -0.92
N TYR A 40 2.48 0.59 -1.84
CA TYR A 40 1.18 1.16 -1.48
C TYR A 40 0.29 0.11 -0.80
N ALA A 41 0.25 -1.11 -1.33
CA ALA A 41 -0.52 -2.19 -0.72
C ALA A 41 -0.05 -2.49 0.71
N LEU A 42 1.27 -2.48 0.93
CA LEU A 42 1.82 -2.69 2.28
C LEU A 42 1.45 -1.54 3.21
N LEU A 43 1.47 -0.31 2.71
CA LEU A 43 1.05 0.85 3.50
C LEU A 43 -0.42 0.78 3.86
N LEU A 44 -1.25 0.36 2.91
CA LEU A 44 -2.68 0.22 3.15
C LEU A 44 -2.96 -0.84 4.22
N TYR A 45 -2.23 -1.95 4.17
CA TYR A 45 -2.33 -2.98 5.20
C TYR A 45 -1.92 -2.41 6.57
N ARG A 46 -0.82 -1.69 6.61
CA ARG A 46 -0.37 -1.04 7.86
C ARG A 46 -1.39 -0.03 8.36
N ALA A 47 -2.06 0.68 7.44
CA ALA A 47 -3.10 1.63 7.82
C ALA A 47 -4.26 0.94 8.51
N SER A 48 -4.63 -0.26 8.07
CA SER A 48 -5.72 -0.99 8.71
C SER A 48 -5.35 -1.38 10.15
N ILE A 49 -4.10 -1.74 10.38
CA ILE A 49 -3.61 -2.06 11.73
C ILE A 49 -3.61 -0.79 12.60
N SER A 50 -3.14 0.32 12.05
CA SER A 50 -3.13 1.60 12.76
C SER A 50 -4.53 2.01 13.18
N ARG A 51 -5.52 1.82 12.31
CA ARG A 51 -6.92 2.13 12.61
C ARG A 51 -7.42 1.29 13.77
N GLN A 52 -7.12 0.00 13.78
CA GLN A 52 -7.51 -0.89 14.88
C GLN A 52 -6.87 -0.48 16.20
N ASN A 53 -5.67 0.07 16.15
CA ASN A 53 -4.92 0.48 17.33
C ASN A 53 -5.22 1.92 17.75
N GLY A 54 -6.13 2.61 17.07
CA GLY A 54 -6.54 3.94 17.46
C GLY A 54 -5.64 5.08 16.98
N TYR A 55 -4.74 4.83 16.04
CA TYR A 55 -3.87 5.87 15.50
C TYR A 55 -4.60 6.68 14.44
N VAL A 56 -5.57 7.43 14.89
CA VAL A 56 -6.47 8.20 14.06
C VAL A 56 -6.46 9.65 14.54
N GLU A 57 -6.35 10.59 13.60
CA GLU A 57 -6.40 12.01 13.92
C GLU A 57 -7.85 12.44 14.20
N PRO A 58 -8.05 13.62 14.83
CA PRO A 58 -9.41 14.07 15.17
C PRO A 58 -10.37 14.14 13.97
N ASP A 59 -9.84 14.41 12.77
CA ASP A 59 -10.67 14.49 11.57
C ASP A 59 -10.93 13.12 10.92
N GLY A 60 -10.46 12.04 11.54
CA GLY A 60 -10.63 10.70 11.00
C GLY A 60 -9.49 10.20 10.13
N THR A 61 -8.49 11.03 9.87
CA THR A 61 -7.34 10.63 9.06
C THR A 61 -6.53 9.58 9.80
N ILE A 62 -6.21 8.48 9.11
CA ILE A 62 -5.41 7.41 9.70
C ILE A 62 -3.93 7.76 9.55
N ARG A 63 -3.21 7.70 10.67
CA ARG A 63 -1.78 7.94 10.70
C ARG A 63 -1.03 6.61 10.63
N LEU A 64 0.06 6.60 9.90
CA LEU A 64 0.92 5.42 9.92
C LEU A 64 2.37 5.81 9.73
N TYR A 65 3.24 4.91 10.15
CA TYR A 65 4.67 5.04 9.99
C TYR A 65 5.19 3.85 9.19
N PHE A 66 6.07 4.13 8.26
CA PHE A 66 6.71 3.08 7.48
C PHE A 66 8.04 3.65 6.98
N THR A 67 9.13 3.10 7.46
CA THR A 67 10.45 3.66 7.18
C THR A 67 11.00 3.14 5.86
N VAL A 68 12.03 3.85 5.35
CA VAL A 68 12.76 3.38 4.16
C VAL A 68 13.37 2.01 4.44
N GLU A 69 13.89 1.81 5.65
CA GLU A 69 14.48 0.53 6.04
C GLU A 69 13.45 -0.60 6.00
N GLN A 70 12.23 -0.33 6.45
CA GLN A 70 11.17 -1.33 6.37
C GLN A 70 10.81 -1.64 4.92
N ALA A 71 10.77 -0.63 4.06
CA ALA A 71 10.51 -0.84 2.64
C ALA A 71 11.62 -1.67 2.00
N GLN A 72 12.87 -1.38 2.33
CA GLN A 72 13.99 -2.18 1.84
C GLN A 72 13.83 -3.65 2.20
N ALA A 73 13.50 -3.93 3.44
CA ALA A 73 13.35 -5.29 3.92
C ALA A 73 12.17 -6.00 3.25
N LYS A 74 11.03 -5.32 3.16
CA LYS A 74 9.82 -5.95 2.62
C LYS A 74 9.89 -6.16 1.11
N LEU A 75 10.51 -5.24 0.39
CA LEU A 75 10.57 -5.30 -1.07
C LEU A 75 11.86 -5.93 -1.58
N HIS A 76 12.81 -6.23 -0.70
CA HIS A 76 14.12 -6.76 -1.09
C HIS A 76 14.80 -5.84 -2.09
N ARG A 77 14.85 -4.55 -1.77
CA ARG A 77 15.43 -3.53 -2.64
C ARG A 77 16.50 -2.73 -1.88
N SER A 78 17.36 -2.07 -2.64
CA SER A 78 18.37 -1.18 -2.08
C SER A 78 17.71 0.05 -1.46
N ARG A 79 18.44 0.76 -0.63
CA ARG A 79 17.97 2.01 -0.04
C ARG A 79 17.63 3.02 -1.12
N GLN A 80 18.45 3.11 -2.16
CA GLN A 80 18.21 4.03 -3.27
C GLN A 80 16.89 3.71 -3.97
N SER A 81 16.65 2.44 -4.26
CA SER A 81 15.41 2.01 -4.90
C SER A 81 14.20 2.26 -4.01
N ALA A 82 14.31 1.94 -2.72
CA ALA A 82 13.21 2.17 -1.79
C ALA A 82 12.87 3.66 -1.69
N THR A 83 13.88 4.52 -1.64
CA THR A 83 13.67 5.96 -1.61
C THR A 83 12.95 6.43 -2.87
N ARG A 84 13.36 5.92 -4.03
CA ARG A 84 12.71 6.26 -5.30
C ARG A 84 11.25 5.82 -5.32
N ILE A 85 10.97 4.63 -4.80
CA ILE A 85 9.60 4.09 -4.75
C ILE A 85 8.69 4.98 -3.89
N PHE A 86 9.17 5.42 -2.75
CA PHE A 86 8.41 6.38 -1.94
C PHE A 86 8.14 7.67 -2.70
N ARG A 87 9.14 8.18 -3.43
CA ARG A 87 8.95 9.40 -4.23
C ARG A 87 7.94 9.22 -5.35
N GLU A 88 7.91 8.04 -5.98
CA GLU A 88 6.89 7.77 -6.99
C GLU A 88 5.49 7.90 -6.40
N LEU A 89 5.27 7.36 -5.21
CA LEU A 89 3.97 7.46 -4.56
C LEU A 89 3.63 8.88 -4.16
N GLU A 90 4.61 9.64 -3.67
CA GLU A 90 4.40 11.05 -3.34
C GLU A 90 4.06 11.87 -4.59
N TYR A 91 4.79 11.66 -5.66
CA TYR A 91 4.60 12.40 -6.90
C TYR A 91 3.24 12.11 -7.53
N SER A 92 2.77 10.87 -7.41
CA SER A 92 1.46 10.50 -7.96
C SER A 92 0.29 11.03 -7.13
N GLY A 93 0.56 11.50 -5.91
CA GLY A 93 -0.47 11.96 -5.00
C GLY A 93 -1.05 10.87 -4.11
N LEU A 94 -0.57 9.64 -4.23
CA LEU A 94 -1.10 8.53 -3.46
C LEU A 94 -0.70 8.54 -2.00
N ILE A 95 0.40 9.19 -1.65
CA ILE A 95 0.79 9.37 -0.26
C ILE A 95 1.29 10.77 -0.02
N VAL A 96 1.18 11.19 1.23
CA VAL A 96 1.82 12.41 1.73
C VAL A 96 2.66 11.99 2.92
N ARG A 97 3.96 12.35 2.90
CA ARG A 97 4.84 12.12 4.04
C ARG A 97 5.16 13.44 4.69
N ARG A 98 5.01 13.50 6.00
CA ARG A 98 5.27 14.71 6.77
C ARG A 98 6.33 14.42 7.82
N LYS A 99 7.42 15.17 7.78
CA LYS A 99 8.48 15.04 8.77
C LYS A 99 8.00 15.55 10.11
N GLN A 100 8.40 14.86 11.18
CA GLN A 100 8.02 15.23 12.53
C GLN A 100 9.17 15.79 13.36
N GLY A 101 10.34 15.94 12.75
CA GLY A 101 11.51 16.45 13.44
C GLY A 101 12.63 15.44 13.49
N LEU A 102 13.74 15.87 14.06
CA LEU A 102 14.97 15.09 14.09
C LEU A 102 14.77 13.81 14.90
N GLY A 103 15.21 12.69 14.34
CA GLY A 103 15.14 11.41 15.01
C GLY A 103 13.77 10.76 15.04
N ARG A 104 12.76 11.37 14.40
CA ARG A 104 11.42 10.81 14.35
C ARG A 104 11.09 10.32 12.95
N PRO A 105 10.38 9.19 12.83
CA PRO A 105 9.94 8.72 11.52
C PRO A 105 8.93 9.69 10.90
N ALA A 106 8.88 9.71 9.57
CA ALA A 106 7.90 10.52 8.86
C ALA A 106 6.51 9.94 9.06
N LEU A 107 5.54 10.83 9.22
CA LEU A 107 4.13 10.47 9.31
C LEU A 107 3.57 10.35 7.90
N ILE A 108 2.87 9.27 7.61
CA ILE A 108 2.33 9.00 6.29
C ILE A 108 0.82 9.03 6.31
N THR A 109 0.25 9.72 5.34
CA THR A 109 -1.19 9.72 5.06
C THR A 109 -1.38 9.11 3.67
N LEU A 110 -2.34 8.20 3.56
CA LEU A 110 -2.68 7.57 2.29
C LEU A 110 -3.83 8.29 1.62
N ASN A 111 -3.73 8.44 0.30
CA ASN A 111 -4.80 8.95 -0.53
C ASN A 111 -5.23 7.88 -1.53
N TYR A 112 -6.37 8.08 -2.13
CA TYR A 112 -6.86 7.26 -3.23
C TYR A 112 -7.61 8.15 -4.20
N PRO A 113 -7.71 7.75 -5.49
CA PRO A 113 -8.46 8.56 -6.45
C PRO A 113 -9.91 8.69 -6.03
N ALA A 114 -10.45 9.93 -6.11
CA ALA A 114 -11.82 10.19 -5.64
C ALA A 114 -12.86 9.38 -6.39
N ASP A 115 -12.59 9.02 -7.64
CA ASP A 115 -13.50 8.23 -8.47
C ASP A 115 -13.24 6.73 -8.38
N ALA A 116 -12.29 6.30 -7.55
CA ALA A 116 -11.99 4.89 -7.40
C ALA A 116 -13.16 4.15 -6.73
N LYS A 117 -13.42 2.94 -7.23
CA LYS A 117 -14.45 2.09 -6.64
C LYS A 117 -13.81 1.21 -5.58
N LEU A 118 -14.20 1.45 -4.34
CA LEU A 118 -13.64 0.74 -3.19
C LEU A 118 -14.64 -0.24 -2.59
N ILE A 119 -15.86 -0.30 -3.15
CA ILE A 119 -16.94 -1.12 -2.61
C ILE A 119 -17.02 -2.43 -3.39
N ALA A 120 -16.88 -3.54 -2.70
CA ALA A 120 -16.89 -4.87 -3.31
C ALA A 120 -18.17 -5.14 -4.12
N LYS A 121 -19.29 -4.59 -3.69
CA LYS A 121 -20.58 -4.74 -4.37
C LYS A 121 -20.50 -4.28 -5.83
N GLU A 122 -19.82 -3.18 -6.10
CA GLU A 122 -19.68 -2.67 -7.45
C GLU A 122 -18.78 -3.54 -8.30
N GLU A 123 -17.74 -4.09 -7.69
CA GLU A 123 -16.83 -4.99 -8.38
C GLU A 123 -17.53 -6.26 -8.83
N THR A 124 -18.43 -6.77 -8.00
CA THR A 124 -19.22 -7.95 -8.36
C THR A 124 -20.00 -7.72 -9.64
N ASN A 125 -20.56 -6.53 -9.81
CA ASN A 125 -21.30 -6.20 -11.01
C ASN A 125 -20.39 -6.08 -12.23
N ALA A 126 -19.16 -5.69 -12.04
CA ALA A 126 -18.21 -5.45 -13.13
C ALA A 126 -17.64 -6.73 -13.71
N GLN A 127 -17.86 -7.86 -13.10
CA GLN A 127 -17.28 -9.12 -13.53
C GLN A 127 -17.96 -9.76 -14.72
N THR A 128 -19.11 -9.36 -15.03
CA THR A 128 -19.86 -9.96 -16.13
C THR A 128 -19.26 -9.72 -17.48
#